data_bf163d5361a82dfccc9778642114732b
#
_entry.id   bf163d5361a82dfccc9778642114732b
#
_cell.length_a   1.000
_cell.length_b   1.000
_cell.length_c   1.000
_cell.angle_alpha   90.00
_cell.angle_beta   90.00
_cell.angle_gamma   90.00
#
_symmetry.space_group_name_H-M   'P 1'
#
loop_
_entity.id
_entity.type
_entity.pdbx_description
1 polymer ?
#
loop_
_entity_poly.entity_id
_entity_poly.type
_entity_poly.pdbx_seq_one_letter_code
_entity_poly.pdbx_strand_id
1 'polypeptide(L)'
;MKLRRFLFLLWAGLLVAAAACAQPVSTLYDKTEYRIAMRDSVRLHTSVFTPKAPGKAPIIIFRTPYGTGPYGEGQFPGSFEKGYMRSYVDRGYIIVQQDVRGRYMSEGEFMHVRPAGFGSVDETTDSYDTVDWLVKNIPGNNGRVGFAGCSYPGFYALMGGLSGHPAVKAVSPQAPVTDWYMGDDVHHNGVLMLSDAVRFLNSMNTPAGHEPTDKMPRRGLTISPDERTFFLTERPTRADLTKLLAPNAFWEEMAEHPDYDEWWRARDTRRACYNIRPAMLVVGGTFDAEDCYGAWNLYKAVLRQSVRTPLHLVVGPWAHGAWRGDGRTLGDFDFGEEASGAYYMEHFEAPFFDCYLWARDTVDRLPPVAAFSSGDNRWHTFGRWTPSEARKLTLYLAEGGRITTEKPTVKNSSTSYTSDPADPVPYIATSGTRRPKEYMIADQRFLEGRKDVLTFVTEPLAEDVTLAGPVEASLKVALSTSDADFVLKLIDVYPDEGEKAGMQMLVRGDVVRGRYRDGFTRPKAFVPGNPETVPFRTTDIAHTFRAGHRIMVQVQSSWFPLTERNPQQFIDLWRCAASDFVPCRVTLFHQRDRVSSLTVYKL
;
A
#
# COMPACT_ATOMS: atom_id res chain seq x y z
N MET A 1 12.24 -68.22 -52.51
CA MET A 1 11.93 -66.80 -52.29
C MET A 1 11.69 -66.63 -50.84
N LYS A 2 12.62 -66.02 -50.11
CA LYS A 2 12.68 -65.98 -48.64
C LYS A 2 12.22 -64.60 -48.13
N LEU A 3 11.15 -64.66 -47.37
CA LEU A 3 10.59 -63.51 -46.66
C LEU A 3 11.44 -63.23 -45.42
N ARG A 4 12.08 -62.09 -45.33
CA ARG A 4 12.79 -61.61 -44.11
C ARG A 4 11.86 -60.67 -43.33
N ARG A 5 11.44 -61.11 -42.14
CA ARG A 5 10.76 -60.32 -41.14
C ARG A 5 11.79 -59.52 -40.40
N PHE A 6 11.69 -58.17 -40.41
CA PHE A 6 12.38 -57.27 -39.50
C PHE A 6 11.50 -57.03 -38.25
N LEU A 7 11.96 -57.48 -37.10
CA LEU A 7 11.42 -57.08 -35.81
C LEU A 7 12.02 -55.69 -35.45
N PHE A 8 11.14 -54.70 -35.38
CA PHE A 8 11.44 -53.44 -34.67
C PHE A 8 11.03 -53.60 -33.21
N LEU A 9 12.00 -53.63 -32.31
CA LEU A 9 11.81 -53.48 -30.87
C LEU A 9 11.59 -52.00 -30.56
N LEU A 10 10.34 -51.61 -30.25
CA LEU A 10 9.99 -50.34 -29.65
C LEU A 10 10.42 -50.38 -28.18
N TRP A 11 11.49 -49.67 -27.85
CA TRP A 11 11.77 -49.27 -26.48
C TRP A 11 10.86 -48.08 -26.15
N ALA A 12 9.74 -48.32 -25.49
CA ALA A 12 8.93 -47.31 -24.85
C ALA A 12 9.64 -46.97 -23.50
N GLY A 13 10.50 -45.99 -23.53
CA GLY A 13 11.01 -45.36 -22.30
C GLY A 13 9.88 -44.64 -21.60
N LEU A 14 9.31 -45.23 -20.54
CA LEU A 14 8.49 -44.51 -19.57
C LEU A 14 9.39 -43.46 -18.88
N LEU A 15 9.34 -42.23 -19.34
CA LEU A 15 9.72 -41.06 -18.54
C LEU A 15 8.64 -40.91 -17.46
N VAL A 16 8.81 -41.58 -16.33
CA VAL A 16 8.15 -41.22 -15.09
C VAL A 16 8.79 -39.90 -14.65
N ALA A 17 8.19 -38.80 -15.02
CA ALA A 17 8.44 -37.54 -14.34
C ALA A 17 7.98 -37.71 -12.88
N ALA A 18 8.88 -38.16 -12.01
CA ALA A 18 8.67 -38.07 -10.59
C ALA A 18 8.54 -36.57 -10.30
N ALA A 19 7.32 -36.10 -10.08
CA ALA A 19 7.09 -34.86 -9.41
C ALA A 19 7.85 -34.99 -8.07
N ALA A 20 9.00 -34.37 -7.97
CA ALA A 20 9.76 -34.32 -6.72
C ALA A 20 8.86 -33.58 -5.74
N CYS A 21 8.11 -34.32 -4.90
CA CYS A 21 7.41 -33.75 -3.77
C CYS A 21 8.44 -32.99 -2.95
N ALA A 22 8.28 -31.70 -2.79
CA ALA A 22 9.17 -30.88 -1.99
C ALA A 22 9.27 -31.52 -0.59
N GLN A 23 10.50 -31.68 -0.09
CA GLN A 23 10.70 -32.27 1.23
C GLN A 23 10.03 -31.41 2.30
N PRO A 24 9.37 -32.00 3.32
CA PRO A 24 8.79 -31.27 4.42
C PRO A 24 9.86 -30.41 5.12
N VAL A 25 9.52 -29.19 5.49
CA VAL A 25 10.46 -28.25 6.11
C VAL A 25 11.08 -28.83 7.40
N SER A 26 10.31 -29.58 8.17
CA SER A 26 10.78 -30.25 9.39
C SER A 26 11.92 -31.26 9.16
N THR A 27 12.11 -31.75 7.95
CA THR A 27 13.25 -32.59 7.58
C THR A 27 14.49 -31.77 7.23
N LEU A 28 14.32 -30.53 6.83
CA LEU A 28 15.38 -29.62 6.37
C LEU A 28 15.86 -28.67 7.47
N TYR A 29 15.02 -28.37 8.45
CA TYR A 29 15.24 -27.33 9.46
C TYR A 29 14.93 -27.83 10.87
N ASP A 30 15.61 -27.24 11.84
CA ASP A 30 15.23 -27.27 13.25
C ASP A 30 14.61 -25.94 13.64
N LYS A 31 13.58 -25.99 14.50
CA LYS A 31 12.95 -24.80 15.10
C LYS A 31 13.31 -24.75 16.59
N THR A 32 13.81 -23.61 17.01
CA THR A 32 14.06 -23.29 18.43
C THR A 32 13.42 -21.94 18.78
N GLU A 33 12.84 -21.82 19.94
CA GLU A 33 12.23 -20.59 20.43
C GLU A 33 13.05 -19.95 21.54
N TYR A 34 13.19 -18.63 21.45
CA TYR A 34 13.95 -17.84 22.41
C TYR A 34 13.09 -16.68 22.94
N ARG A 35 13.43 -16.24 24.15
CA ARG A 35 12.96 -14.97 24.73
C ARG A 35 14.15 -14.04 24.83
N ILE A 36 14.35 -13.21 23.81
CA ILE A 36 15.51 -12.32 23.71
C ILE A 36 15.26 -11.09 24.56
N ALA A 37 16.11 -10.85 25.54
CA ALA A 37 16.02 -9.66 26.38
C ALA A 37 16.52 -8.43 25.62
N MET A 38 15.69 -7.40 25.59
CA MET A 38 16.03 -6.07 25.08
C MET A 38 16.79 -5.29 26.17
N ARG A 39 17.33 -4.12 25.82
CA ARG A 39 18.14 -3.27 26.73
C ARG A 39 17.41 -2.82 28.00
N ASP A 40 16.07 -2.78 27.95
CA ASP A 40 15.19 -2.47 29.09
C ASP A 40 14.70 -3.71 29.83
N SER A 41 15.27 -4.86 29.54
CA SER A 41 14.93 -6.19 30.12
C SER A 41 13.60 -6.78 29.65
N VAL A 42 12.81 -6.11 28.82
CA VAL A 42 11.63 -6.68 28.17
C VAL A 42 12.09 -7.82 27.24
N ARG A 43 11.35 -8.93 27.24
CA ARG A 43 11.73 -10.11 26.47
C ARG A 43 10.81 -10.31 25.27
N LEU A 44 11.41 -10.38 24.07
CA LEU A 44 10.66 -10.61 22.83
C LEU A 44 10.75 -12.08 22.42
N HIS A 45 9.59 -12.67 22.14
CA HIS A 45 9.49 -14.03 21.64
C HIS A 45 10.02 -14.12 20.21
N THR A 46 10.94 -15.05 19.98
CA THR A 46 11.67 -15.18 18.73
C THR A 46 11.78 -16.64 18.34
N SER A 47 11.14 -17.04 17.24
CA SER A 47 11.29 -18.36 16.63
C SER A 47 12.43 -18.32 15.61
N VAL A 48 13.41 -19.22 15.77
CA VAL A 48 14.57 -19.34 14.88
C VAL A 48 14.52 -20.70 14.19
N PHE A 49 14.53 -20.67 12.86
CA PHE A 49 14.54 -21.85 12.01
C PHE A 49 15.93 -21.98 11.39
N THR A 50 16.68 -23.01 11.79
CA THR A 50 18.08 -23.21 11.39
C THR A 50 18.18 -24.38 10.42
N PRO A 51 18.82 -24.23 9.25
CA PRO A 51 19.02 -25.33 8.32
C PRO A 51 19.89 -26.44 8.94
N LYS A 52 19.50 -27.70 8.75
CA LYS A 52 20.27 -28.89 9.15
C LYS A 52 21.48 -29.11 8.25
N ALA A 53 21.47 -28.57 7.07
CA ALA A 53 22.62 -28.64 6.16
C ALA A 53 23.85 -27.94 6.77
N PRO A 54 25.04 -28.54 6.67
CA PRO A 54 26.25 -27.94 7.21
C PRO A 54 26.65 -26.68 6.45
N GLY A 55 27.25 -25.71 7.18
CA GLY A 55 27.74 -24.46 6.58
C GLY A 55 27.35 -23.23 7.38
N LYS A 56 27.77 -22.07 6.87
CA LYS A 56 27.37 -20.78 7.44
C LYS A 56 26.29 -20.15 6.55
N ALA A 57 25.19 -19.74 7.15
CA ALA A 57 24.03 -19.15 6.49
C ALA A 57 23.75 -17.73 6.98
N PRO A 58 23.25 -16.83 6.13
CA PRO A 58 22.76 -15.52 6.55
C PRO A 58 21.43 -15.65 7.31
N ILE A 59 21.15 -14.64 8.12
CA ILE A 59 19.90 -14.51 8.85
C ILE A 59 18.95 -13.60 8.10
N ILE A 60 17.68 -14.01 7.92
CA ILE A 60 16.58 -13.16 7.46
C ILE A 60 15.53 -13.06 8.57
N ILE A 61 15.14 -11.83 8.93
CA ILE A 61 14.24 -11.53 10.04
C ILE A 61 12.91 -10.97 9.54
N PHE A 62 11.82 -11.53 10.07
CA PHE A 62 10.45 -11.06 9.88
C PHE A 62 9.88 -10.69 11.26
N ARG A 63 9.71 -9.41 11.54
CA ARG A 63 9.05 -8.91 12.76
C ARG A 63 7.58 -8.61 12.46
N THR A 64 6.67 -8.97 13.36
CA THR A 64 5.24 -8.86 13.10
C THR A 64 4.42 -8.60 14.37
N PRO A 65 3.34 -7.79 14.29
CA PRO A 65 2.38 -7.63 15.37
C PRO A 65 1.24 -8.66 15.29
N TYR A 66 1.27 -9.58 14.30
CA TYR A 66 0.16 -10.48 13.98
C TYR A 66 0.31 -11.90 14.53
N GLY A 67 1.43 -12.17 15.24
CA GLY A 67 1.78 -13.48 15.79
C GLY A 67 2.66 -14.31 14.86
N THR A 68 3.60 -15.04 15.47
CA THR A 68 4.57 -15.89 14.77
C THR A 68 4.25 -17.38 14.90
N GLY A 69 3.05 -17.71 15.35
CA GLY A 69 2.60 -19.11 15.50
C GLY A 69 2.71 -19.95 14.23
N PRO A 70 2.71 -21.29 14.38
CA PRO A 70 2.46 -22.04 15.59
C PRO A 70 3.63 -21.96 16.58
N TYR A 71 3.31 -21.77 17.85
CA TYR A 71 4.30 -21.74 18.93
C TYR A 71 4.68 -23.15 19.38
N GLY A 72 5.86 -23.29 19.95
CA GLY A 72 6.43 -24.55 20.40
C GLY A 72 7.52 -25.07 19.46
N GLU A 73 8.55 -25.68 20.08
CA GLU A 73 9.64 -26.32 19.35
C GLU A 73 9.10 -27.41 18.40
N GLY A 74 9.67 -27.51 17.21
CA GLY A 74 9.27 -28.48 16.22
C GLY A 74 7.92 -28.20 15.51
N GLN A 75 7.22 -27.11 15.86
CA GLN A 75 6.00 -26.68 15.15
C GLN A 75 6.35 -25.72 14.02
N PHE A 76 6.12 -26.13 12.77
CA PHE A 76 6.45 -25.34 11.59
C PHE A 76 5.22 -24.65 10.99
N PRO A 77 5.33 -23.36 10.56
CA PRO A 77 4.25 -22.70 9.83
C PRO A 77 3.99 -23.39 8.50
N GLY A 78 2.72 -23.65 8.17
CA GLY A 78 2.34 -24.22 6.87
C GLY A 78 2.74 -23.35 5.66
N SER A 79 2.93 -22.05 5.88
CA SER A 79 3.45 -21.12 4.87
C SER A 79 4.89 -21.39 4.45
N PHE A 80 5.66 -22.17 5.23
CA PHE A 80 7.03 -22.56 4.87
C PHE A 80 7.07 -23.72 3.88
N GLU A 81 6.00 -24.48 3.73
CA GLU A 81 5.95 -25.65 2.85
C GLU A 81 5.82 -25.28 1.36
N LYS A 82 5.39 -24.04 1.05
CA LYS A 82 5.19 -23.58 -0.33
C LYS A 82 5.21 -22.04 -0.43
N GLY A 83 5.38 -21.55 -1.66
CA GLY A 83 5.27 -20.13 -2.00
C GLY A 83 6.43 -19.29 -1.44
N TYR A 84 6.12 -18.07 -1.05
CA TYR A 84 7.08 -17.03 -0.71
C TYR A 84 8.09 -17.46 0.37
N MET A 85 7.64 -17.97 1.51
CA MET A 85 8.55 -18.38 2.59
C MET A 85 9.37 -19.62 2.24
N ARG A 86 8.82 -20.51 1.42
CA ARG A 86 9.54 -21.69 0.92
C ARG A 86 10.79 -21.30 0.12
N SER A 87 10.78 -20.20 -0.57
CA SER A 87 11.94 -19.71 -1.32
C SER A 87 13.13 -19.41 -0.42
N TYR A 88 12.93 -18.95 0.81
CA TYR A 88 14.00 -18.78 1.79
C TYR A 88 14.50 -20.10 2.39
N VAL A 89 13.58 -21.04 2.62
CA VAL A 89 13.92 -22.41 3.06
C VAL A 89 14.83 -23.09 2.02
N ASP A 90 14.44 -23.08 0.75
CA ASP A 90 15.18 -23.74 -0.33
C ASP A 90 16.56 -23.09 -0.57
N ARG A 91 16.73 -21.83 -0.21
CA ARG A 91 18.01 -21.11 -0.29
C ARG A 91 18.87 -21.26 0.95
N GLY A 92 18.39 -21.95 1.99
CA GLY A 92 19.15 -22.27 3.18
C GLY A 92 19.39 -21.11 4.15
N TYR A 93 18.51 -20.11 4.19
CA TYR A 93 18.59 -19.02 5.17
C TYR A 93 18.30 -19.51 6.58
N ILE A 94 18.96 -18.93 7.59
CA ILE A 94 18.43 -18.95 8.96
C ILE A 94 17.26 -17.98 8.98
N ILE A 95 16.04 -18.51 9.20
CA ILE A 95 14.82 -17.71 9.18
C ILE A 95 14.44 -17.37 10.61
N VAL A 96 14.17 -16.10 10.88
CA VAL A 96 13.78 -15.62 12.20
C VAL A 96 12.42 -14.94 12.09
N GLN A 97 11.49 -15.38 12.94
CA GLN A 97 10.20 -14.71 13.12
C GLN A 97 10.12 -14.21 14.57
N GLN A 98 9.77 -12.92 14.74
CA GLN A 98 9.69 -12.31 16.05
C GLN A 98 8.34 -11.59 16.25
N ASP A 99 7.66 -11.91 17.36
CA ASP A 99 6.55 -11.10 17.85
C ASP A 99 7.10 -9.77 18.35
N VAL A 100 6.53 -8.67 17.88
CA VAL A 100 6.95 -7.35 18.36
C VAL A 100 6.50 -7.09 19.79
N ARG A 101 7.13 -6.12 20.44
CA ARG A 101 6.87 -5.71 21.81
C ARG A 101 5.37 -5.54 22.09
N GLY A 102 4.89 -6.15 23.19
CA GLY A 102 3.50 -6.09 23.62
C GLY A 102 2.50 -6.82 22.72
N ARG A 103 2.99 -7.73 21.88
CA ARG A 103 2.11 -8.57 21.04
C ARG A 103 2.40 -10.05 21.24
N TYR A 104 1.34 -10.85 21.30
CA TYR A 104 1.37 -12.31 21.42
C TYR A 104 2.28 -12.79 22.55
N MET A 105 3.33 -13.54 22.24
CA MET A 105 4.23 -14.13 23.25
C MET A 105 5.35 -13.18 23.69
N SER A 106 5.40 -11.94 23.18
CA SER A 106 6.34 -10.92 23.62
C SER A 106 5.79 -10.08 24.76
N GLU A 107 6.69 -9.73 25.69
CA GLU A 107 6.43 -8.85 26.82
C GLU A 107 6.40 -7.37 26.40
N GLY A 108 6.05 -6.50 27.34
CA GLY A 108 6.06 -5.05 27.19
C GLY A 108 4.74 -4.50 26.66
N GLU A 109 4.75 -3.24 26.23
CA GLU A 109 3.58 -2.52 25.81
C GLU A 109 3.61 -2.22 24.30
N PHE A 110 2.54 -2.53 23.62
CA PHE A 110 2.36 -2.26 22.19
C PHE A 110 1.96 -0.81 21.95
N MET A 111 2.62 -0.15 21.01
CA MET A 111 2.25 1.16 20.52
C MET A 111 2.16 1.13 18.99
N HIS A 112 1.04 1.61 18.45
CA HIS A 112 0.88 1.72 17.00
C HIS A 112 1.91 2.66 16.38
N VAL A 113 2.60 2.18 15.33
CA VAL A 113 3.61 2.93 14.56
C VAL A 113 4.50 3.76 15.50
N ARG A 114 5.11 3.08 16.49
CA ARG A 114 5.98 3.73 17.48
C ARG A 114 7.03 4.58 16.77
N PRO A 115 7.13 5.89 17.07
CA PRO A 115 8.10 6.77 16.42
C PRO A 115 9.54 6.29 16.60
N ALA A 116 10.34 6.41 15.54
CA ALA A 116 11.78 6.20 15.64
C ALA A 116 12.42 7.31 16.51
N GLY A 117 13.24 6.92 17.50
CA GLY A 117 13.80 7.84 18.49
C GLY A 117 12.84 8.20 19.62
N PHE A 118 11.77 7.44 19.81
CA PHE A 118 10.81 7.63 20.90
C PHE A 118 11.38 7.17 22.24
N GLY A 119 11.81 8.11 23.06
CA GLY A 119 12.42 7.81 24.36
C GLY A 119 13.75 7.04 24.20
N SER A 120 14.02 6.16 25.16
CA SER A 120 15.23 5.31 25.19
C SER A 120 15.05 3.96 24.49
N VAL A 121 13.81 3.58 24.16
CA VAL A 121 13.44 2.28 23.57
C VAL A 121 12.37 2.48 22.50
N ASP A 122 12.66 1.99 21.30
CA ASP A 122 11.76 1.97 20.17
C ASP A 122 11.98 0.72 19.29
N GLU A 123 11.35 0.66 18.13
CA GLU A 123 11.45 -0.47 17.22
C GLU A 123 12.85 -0.60 16.57
N THR A 124 13.61 0.50 16.50
CA THR A 124 14.99 0.46 15.98
C THR A 124 15.93 -0.15 17.00
N THR A 125 15.75 0.19 18.28
CA THR A 125 16.54 -0.37 19.39
C THR A 125 16.22 -1.84 19.65
N ASP A 126 14.94 -2.23 19.57
CA ASP A 126 14.53 -3.64 19.66
C ASP A 126 15.12 -4.46 18.51
N SER A 127 15.17 -3.90 17.30
CA SER A 127 15.82 -4.53 16.15
C SER A 127 17.33 -4.67 16.35
N TYR A 128 17.98 -3.63 16.88
CA TYR A 128 19.41 -3.68 17.20
C TYR A 128 19.73 -4.80 18.20
N ASP A 129 19.05 -4.82 19.34
CA ASP A 129 19.29 -5.79 20.42
C ASP A 129 18.99 -7.22 19.96
N THR A 130 17.95 -7.41 19.15
CA THR A 130 17.63 -8.70 18.53
C THR A 130 18.76 -9.18 17.63
N VAL A 131 19.26 -8.32 16.73
CA VAL A 131 20.36 -8.68 15.81
C VAL A 131 21.65 -8.98 16.57
N ASP A 132 21.99 -8.15 17.56
CA ASP A 132 23.19 -8.34 18.39
C ASP A 132 23.17 -9.69 19.11
N TRP A 133 22.02 -10.06 19.66
CA TRP A 133 21.83 -11.35 20.29
C TRP A 133 21.94 -12.52 19.30
N LEU A 134 21.25 -12.42 18.14
CA LEU A 134 21.21 -13.49 17.14
C LEU A 134 22.61 -13.81 16.58
N VAL A 135 23.39 -12.80 16.20
CA VAL A 135 24.72 -13.03 15.62
C VAL A 135 25.70 -13.62 16.63
N LYS A 136 25.51 -13.38 17.94
CA LYS A 136 26.35 -13.93 19.02
C LYS A 136 25.96 -15.34 19.43
N ASN A 137 24.66 -15.68 19.36
CA ASN A 137 24.14 -16.88 20.02
C ASN A 137 23.64 -17.97 19.04
N ILE A 138 23.31 -17.65 17.81
CA ILE A 138 22.85 -18.66 16.85
C ILE A 138 24.05 -19.24 16.10
N PRO A 139 24.37 -20.56 16.31
CA PRO A 139 25.49 -21.18 15.63
C PRO A 139 25.22 -21.28 14.11
N GLY A 140 26.30 -21.32 13.32
CA GLY A 140 26.20 -21.46 11.87
C GLY A 140 25.75 -20.19 11.13
N ASN A 141 25.56 -19.04 11.79
CA ASN A 141 25.33 -17.79 11.08
C ASN A 141 26.64 -17.27 10.44
N ASN A 142 26.49 -16.52 9.33
CA ASN A 142 27.63 -15.93 8.62
C ASN A 142 27.90 -14.46 9.02
N GLY A 143 27.21 -13.92 10.04
CA GLY A 143 27.33 -12.54 10.51
C GLY A 143 26.63 -11.49 9.64
N ARG A 144 25.82 -11.91 8.65
CA ARG A 144 25.06 -11.00 7.77
C ARG A 144 23.57 -11.20 8.02
N VAL A 145 22.86 -10.09 8.22
CA VAL A 145 21.46 -10.08 8.60
C VAL A 145 20.66 -9.22 7.62
N GLY A 146 19.48 -9.70 7.25
CA GLY A 146 18.49 -8.95 6.50
C GLY A 146 17.15 -8.87 7.22
N PHE A 147 16.34 -7.90 6.86
CA PHE A 147 14.95 -7.79 7.28
C PHE A 147 14.05 -7.75 6.06
N ALA A 148 12.90 -8.42 6.11
CA ALA A 148 11.85 -8.33 5.12
C ALA A 148 10.48 -8.31 5.80
N GLY A 149 9.51 -7.67 5.17
CA GLY A 149 8.14 -7.63 5.67
C GLY A 149 7.23 -6.80 4.76
N CYS A 150 5.94 -7.15 4.76
CA CYS A 150 4.92 -6.48 3.97
C CYS A 150 3.91 -5.82 4.90
N SER A 151 3.46 -4.59 4.58
CA SER A 151 2.48 -3.85 5.37
C SER A 151 3.08 -3.37 6.71
N TYR A 152 2.43 -3.58 7.82
CA TYR A 152 3.01 -3.34 9.14
C TYR A 152 4.36 -4.04 9.34
N PRO A 153 4.56 -5.33 8.98
CA PRO A 153 5.90 -5.92 8.92
C PRO A 153 6.89 -5.19 8.01
N GLY A 154 6.43 -4.46 7.00
CA GLY A 154 7.24 -3.55 6.17
C GLY A 154 7.76 -2.34 6.96
N PHE A 155 6.94 -1.77 7.83
CA PHE A 155 7.38 -0.79 8.80
C PHE A 155 8.49 -1.35 9.70
N TYR A 156 8.32 -2.56 10.27
CA TYR A 156 9.37 -3.17 11.10
C TYR A 156 10.64 -3.51 10.33
N ALA A 157 10.53 -3.87 9.05
CA ALA A 157 11.70 -4.06 8.19
C ALA A 157 12.48 -2.76 7.99
N LEU A 158 11.79 -1.63 7.82
CA LEU A 158 12.40 -0.31 7.80
C LEU A 158 13.09 0.01 9.13
N MET A 159 12.44 -0.25 10.27
CA MET A 159 13.04 -0.04 11.60
C MET A 159 14.32 -0.87 11.79
N GLY A 160 14.36 -2.10 11.26
CA GLY A 160 15.57 -2.91 11.17
C GLY A 160 16.69 -2.21 10.39
N GLY A 161 16.37 -1.57 9.27
CA GLY A 161 17.31 -0.77 8.47
C GLY A 161 17.83 0.47 9.19
N LEU A 162 16.98 1.09 10.00
CA LEU A 162 17.30 2.27 10.82
C LEU A 162 18.03 1.93 12.12
N SER A 163 18.11 0.66 12.52
CA SER A 163 18.73 0.21 13.78
C SER A 163 20.21 0.59 13.91
N GLY A 164 20.91 0.74 12.78
CA GLY A 164 22.34 1.06 12.75
C GLY A 164 23.26 -0.12 13.09
N HIS A 165 22.74 -1.32 13.32
CA HIS A 165 23.55 -2.49 13.66
C HIS A 165 24.45 -2.91 12.48
N PRO A 166 25.78 -3.14 12.69
CA PRO A 166 26.72 -3.38 11.58
C PRO A 166 26.50 -4.69 10.83
N ALA A 167 25.85 -5.68 11.43
CA ALA A 167 25.52 -6.95 10.77
C ALA A 167 24.34 -6.81 9.79
N VAL A 168 23.48 -5.80 9.91
CA VAL A 168 22.38 -5.56 8.98
C VAL A 168 22.96 -5.09 7.64
N LYS A 169 22.76 -5.87 6.59
CA LYS A 169 23.31 -5.62 5.24
C LYS A 169 22.25 -5.30 4.21
N ALA A 170 21.03 -5.79 4.39
CA ALA A 170 19.94 -5.63 3.44
C ALA A 170 18.59 -5.55 4.14
N VAL A 171 17.70 -4.71 3.64
CA VAL A 171 16.31 -4.62 4.13
C VAL A 171 15.34 -4.50 2.96
N SER A 172 14.20 -5.18 3.06
CA SER A 172 13.12 -5.07 2.07
C SER A 172 11.80 -4.66 2.77
N PRO A 173 11.59 -3.35 2.97
CA PRO A 173 10.28 -2.82 3.36
C PRO A 173 9.33 -2.89 2.15
N GLN A 174 8.32 -3.75 2.26
CA GLN A 174 7.35 -4.04 1.20
C GLN A 174 5.99 -3.45 1.60
N ALA A 175 5.36 -2.66 0.73
CA ALA A 175 4.17 -1.88 1.06
C ALA A 175 4.24 -1.38 2.52
N PRO A 176 5.28 -0.63 2.87
CA PRO A 176 5.52 -0.29 4.27
C PRO A 176 4.55 0.80 4.73
N VAL A 177 3.99 0.64 5.92
CA VAL A 177 3.35 1.75 6.62
C VAL A 177 4.38 2.85 6.87
N THR A 178 4.11 4.05 6.37
CA THR A 178 5.00 5.21 6.53
C THR A 178 4.35 6.44 7.14
N ASP A 179 3.11 6.72 6.76
CA ASP A 179 2.37 7.89 7.22
C ASP A 179 0.85 7.65 7.18
N TRP A 180 0.27 7.31 8.30
CA TRP A 180 -1.16 7.03 8.45
C TRP A 180 -2.08 8.24 8.35
N TYR A 181 -1.55 9.45 8.26
CA TYR A 181 -2.37 10.64 8.03
C TYR A 181 -2.44 11.04 6.56
N MET A 182 -1.35 10.80 5.81
CA MET A 182 -1.22 11.32 4.45
C MET A 182 -1.63 10.32 3.36
N GLY A 183 -1.51 9.00 3.58
CA GLY A 183 -1.82 8.11 2.47
C GLY A 183 -1.70 6.61 2.70
N ASP A 184 -1.34 6.15 3.91
CA ASP A 184 -1.35 4.73 4.26
C ASP A 184 -2.58 4.41 5.14
N ASP A 185 -3.12 3.21 5.09
CA ASP A 185 -4.21 2.56 5.84
C ASP A 185 -5.33 3.44 6.40
N VAL A 186 -4.99 4.49 7.18
CA VAL A 186 -5.95 5.14 8.08
C VAL A 186 -6.55 6.41 7.50
N HIS A 187 -5.72 7.28 6.90
CA HIS A 187 -6.21 8.48 6.21
C HIS A 187 -5.51 8.70 4.89
N HIS A 188 -6.22 9.31 3.94
CA HIS A 188 -5.65 9.91 2.75
C HIS A 188 -5.91 11.43 2.77
N ASN A 189 -4.82 12.21 2.79
CA ASN A 189 -4.89 13.67 2.78
C ASN A 189 -5.90 14.23 3.81
N GLY A 190 -5.88 13.69 5.04
CA GLY A 190 -6.74 14.09 6.15
C GLY A 190 -8.18 13.53 6.13
N VAL A 191 -8.53 12.67 5.17
CA VAL A 191 -9.82 11.98 5.10
C VAL A 191 -9.66 10.56 5.63
N LEU A 192 -10.50 10.14 6.58
CA LEU A 192 -10.49 8.79 7.15
C LEU A 192 -10.88 7.75 6.10
N MET A 193 -10.05 6.72 5.92
CA MET A 193 -10.35 5.52 5.12
C MET A 193 -11.27 4.60 5.94
N LEU A 194 -12.56 4.90 5.89
CA LEU A 194 -13.56 4.47 6.86
C LEU A 194 -13.65 2.95 7.03
N SER A 195 -13.85 2.22 5.92
CA SER A 195 -14.06 0.77 5.96
C SER A 195 -12.87 0.03 6.57
N ASP A 196 -11.67 0.34 6.08
CA ASP A 196 -10.45 -0.38 6.46
C ASP A 196 -9.95 0.04 7.85
N ALA A 197 -9.87 1.35 8.13
CA ALA A 197 -9.37 1.85 9.42
C ALA A 197 -10.20 1.33 10.61
N VAL A 198 -11.54 1.35 10.50
CA VAL A 198 -12.41 0.86 11.58
C VAL A 198 -12.21 -0.63 11.85
N ARG A 199 -12.11 -1.45 10.79
CA ARG A 199 -11.88 -2.89 10.94
C ARG A 199 -10.50 -3.19 11.50
N PHE A 200 -9.49 -2.53 10.96
CA PHE A 200 -8.11 -2.71 11.37
C PHE A 200 -7.92 -2.36 12.84
N LEU A 201 -8.32 -1.16 13.25
CA LEU A 201 -8.17 -0.70 14.63
C LEU A 201 -8.98 -1.54 15.62
N ASN A 202 -10.20 -1.98 15.23
CA ASN A 202 -10.97 -2.90 16.05
C ASN A 202 -10.26 -4.25 16.26
N SER A 203 -9.62 -4.79 15.21
CA SER A 203 -8.93 -6.08 15.26
C SER A 203 -7.59 -6.03 15.98
N MET A 204 -6.93 -4.86 15.97
CA MET A 204 -5.60 -4.64 16.55
C MET A 204 -5.66 -4.10 17.97
N ASN A 205 -6.86 -3.91 18.51
CA ASN A 205 -7.02 -3.43 19.89
C ASN A 205 -6.42 -4.43 20.88
N THR A 206 -5.38 -3.99 21.59
CA THR A 206 -4.70 -4.77 22.62
C THR A 206 -5.00 -4.15 23.97
N PRO A 207 -5.55 -4.89 24.92
CA PRO A 207 -5.73 -4.38 26.29
C PRO A 207 -4.38 -4.00 26.89
N ALA A 208 -4.32 -2.87 27.59
CA ALA A 208 -3.13 -2.48 28.33
C ALA A 208 -2.78 -3.54 29.38
N GLY A 209 -1.48 -3.83 29.56
CA GLY A 209 -1.00 -4.78 30.57
C GLY A 209 -1.39 -6.24 30.32
N HIS A 210 -1.69 -6.63 29.05
CA HIS A 210 -1.94 -8.03 28.76
C HIS A 210 -0.67 -8.88 28.96
N GLU A 211 -0.86 -10.07 29.51
CA GLU A 211 0.22 -11.05 29.63
C GLU A 211 0.52 -11.74 28.27
N PRO A 212 1.76 -12.18 28.02
CA PRO A 212 2.11 -12.93 26.84
C PRO A 212 1.18 -14.13 26.60
N THR A 213 0.65 -14.23 25.38
CA THR A 213 -0.32 -15.27 25.01
C THR A 213 -0.16 -15.72 23.56
N ASP A 214 -0.37 -17.01 23.30
CA ASP A 214 -0.41 -17.57 21.94
C ASP A 214 -1.71 -17.22 21.19
N LYS A 215 -2.72 -16.72 21.90
CA LYS A 215 -4.06 -16.40 21.38
C LYS A 215 -4.49 -15.00 21.80
N MET A 216 -4.05 -13.99 21.04
CA MET A 216 -4.54 -12.64 21.24
C MET A 216 -6.06 -12.57 21.01
N PRO A 217 -6.81 -11.96 21.93
CA PRO A 217 -8.22 -11.69 21.71
C PRO A 217 -8.39 -10.79 20.46
N ARG A 218 -9.12 -11.28 19.46
CA ARG A 218 -9.50 -10.47 18.31
C ARG A 218 -10.94 -10.04 18.48
N ARG A 219 -11.18 -8.73 18.49
CA ARG A 219 -12.55 -8.21 18.45
C ARG A 219 -13.07 -8.34 17.02
N GLY A 220 -14.09 -9.17 16.84
CA GLY A 220 -14.81 -9.23 15.57
C GLY A 220 -15.68 -7.99 15.39
N LEU A 221 -15.77 -7.47 14.17
CA LEU A 221 -16.75 -6.47 13.78
C LEU A 221 -17.72 -7.10 12.78
N THR A 222 -18.97 -7.20 13.19
CA THR A 222 -20.06 -7.66 12.30
C THR A 222 -20.66 -6.46 11.61
N ILE A 223 -20.60 -6.45 10.29
CA ILE A 223 -21.25 -5.46 9.43
C ILE A 223 -22.37 -6.15 8.66
N SER A 224 -23.58 -5.61 8.72
CA SER A 224 -24.77 -6.16 8.09
C SER A 224 -25.76 -5.03 7.74
N PRO A 225 -26.50 -5.12 6.63
CA PRO A 225 -26.38 -6.13 5.59
C PRO A 225 -25.13 -5.93 4.72
N ASP A 226 -24.60 -4.70 4.62
CA ASP A 226 -23.44 -4.27 3.88
C ASP A 226 -22.81 -3.02 4.52
N GLU A 227 -21.58 -2.66 4.09
CA GLU A 227 -20.84 -1.52 4.64
C GLU A 227 -21.53 -0.17 4.39
N ARG A 228 -22.18 0.01 3.21
CA ARG A 228 -22.86 1.26 2.90
C ARG A 228 -24.00 1.51 3.87
N THR A 229 -24.87 0.53 4.07
CA THR A 229 -25.99 0.62 5.01
C THR A 229 -25.49 0.83 6.44
N PHE A 230 -24.52 0.04 6.87
CA PHE A 230 -23.96 0.12 8.21
C PHE A 230 -23.40 1.51 8.54
N PHE A 231 -22.51 2.04 7.69
CA PHE A 231 -21.89 3.35 7.93
C PHE A 231 -22.80 4.54 7.59
N LEU A 232 -23.85 4.34 6.81
CA LEU A 232 -24.79 5.42 6.51
C LEU A 232 -25.84 5.61 7.60
N THR A 233 -26.33 4.51 8.16
CA THR A 233 -27.53 4.53 9.03
C THR A 233 -27.25 4.13 10.48
N GLU A 234 -26.40 3.12 10.71
CA GLU A 234 -26.16 2.60 12.07
C GLU A 234 -24.99 3.31 12.75
N ARG A 235 -23.96 3.68 12.00
CA ARG A 235 -22.74 4.33 12.52
C ARG A 235 -22.36 5.53 11.64
N PRO A 236 -23.21 6.56 11.56
CA PRO A 236 -23.06 7.64 10.58
C PRO A 236 -21.95 8.65 10.90
N THR A 237 -21.42 8.68 12.13
CA THR A 237 -20.45 9.68 12.58
C THR A 237 -19.25 9.07 13.29
N ARG A 238 -18.14 9.83 13.42
CA ARG A 238 -16.99 9.41 14.25
C ARG A 238 -17.37 9.20 15.71
N ALA A 239 -18.33 9.97 16.25
CA ALA A 239 -18.84 9.79 17.61
C ALA A 239 -19.51 8.42 17.80
N ASP A 240 -20.20 7.89 16.77
CA ASP A 240 -20.78 6.54 16.81
C ASP A 240 -19.70 5.46 16.66
N LEU A 241 -18.68 5.70 15.87
CA LEU A 241 -17.52 4.81 15.74
C LEU A 241 -16.71 4.76 17.03
N THR A 242 -16.58 5.86 17.76
CA THR A 242 -15.93 5.89 19.08
C THR A 242 -16.63 4.95 20.05
N LYS A 243 -17.96 4.95 20.11
CA LYS A 243 -18.74 4.02 20.94
C LYS A 243 -18.55 2.56 20.51
N LEU A 244 -18.43 2.33 19.19
CA LEU A 244 -18.23 0.99 18.62
C LEU A 244 -16.84 0.42 18.96
N LEU A 245 -15.81 1.24 18.84
CA LEU A 245 -14.40 0.84 19.02
C LEU A 245 -13.96 0.82 20.47
N ALA A 246 -14.67 1.51 21.38
CA ALA A 246 -14.29 1.67 22.79
C ALA A 246 -14.16 0.34 23.56
N PRO A 247 -13.15 0.20 24.46
CA PRO A 247 -12.00 1.09 24.57
C PRO A 247 -10.98 0.83 23.45
N ASN A 248 -10.42 1.88 22.84
CA ASN A 248 -9.34 1.79 21.87
C ASN A 248 -8.45 3.04 22.01
N ALA A 249 -7.30 2.88 22.65
CA ALA A 249 -6.41 4.00 22.99
C ALA A 249 -5.96 4.77 21.75
N PHE A 250 -5.61 4.09 20.67
CA PHE A 250 -5.14 4.77 19.46
C PHE A 250 -6.25 5.58 18.78
N TRP A 251 -7.50 5.07 18.78
CA TRP A 251 -8.64 5.83 18.27
C TRP A 251 -8.92 7.08 19.11
N GLU A 252 -8.78 6.97 20.42
CA GLU A 252 -8.95 8.07 21.36
C GLU A 252 -7.84 9.13 21.18
N GLU A 253 -6.57 8.71 21.03
CA GLU A 253 -5.45 9.59 20.70
C GLU A 253 -5.67 10.33 19.36
N MET A 254 -6.20 9.64 18.34
CA MET A 254 -6.53 10.28 17.05
C MET A 254 -7.55 11.41 17.20
N ALA A 255 -8.49 11.30 18.15
CA ALA A 255 -9.48 12.34 18.43
C ALA A 255 -8.85 13.58 19.08
N GLU A 256 -7.75 13.41 19.81
CA GLU A 256 -6.98 14.52 20.39
C GLU A 256 -6.08 15.20 19.34
N HIS A 257 -5.79 14.50 18.24
CA HIS A 257 -4.90 14.94 17.15
C HIS A 257 -5.62 14.96 15.78
N PRO A 258 -6.68 15.80 15.61
CA PRO A 258 -7.50 15.79 14.38
C PRO A 258 -6.76 16.33 13.15
N ASP A 259 -5.73 17.13 13.33
CA ASP A 259 -4.92 17.75 12.28
C ASP A 259 -3.52 17.12 12.21
N TYR A 260 -2.78 17.34 11.12
CA TYR A 260 -1.41 16.82 10.94
C TYR A 260 -0.40 17.56 11.83
N ASP A 261 -0.50 17.36 13.13
CA ASP A 261 0.36 17.96 14.16
C ASP A 261 1.65 17.14 14.40
N GLU A 262 2.38 17.44 15.47
CA GLU A 262 3.63 16.75 15.77
C GLU A 262 3.41 15.28 16.20
N TRP A 263 2.26 14.93 16.75
CA TRP A 263 1.92 13.54 17.10
C TRP A 263 1.89 12.62 15.86
N TRP A 264 1.26 13.07 14.76
CA TRP A 264 1.28 12.38 13.47
C TRP A 264 2.65 12.43 12.81
N ARG A 265 3.28 13.61 12.81
CA ARG A 265 4.58 13.84 12.19
C ARG A 265 5.70 13.02 12.84
N ALA A 266 5.63 12.75 14.14
CA ALA A 266 6.54 11.84 14.81
C ALA A 266 6.41 10.40 14.30
N ARG A 267 5.22 10.00 13.85
CA ARG A 267 4.94 8.68 13.28
C ARG A 267 5.23 8.58 11.78
N ASP A 268 5.55 9.70 11.11
CA ASP A 268 6.03 9.69 9.72
C ASP A 268 7.47 9.15 9.66
N THR A 269 7.60 7.86 9.36
CA THR A 269 8.88 7.15 9.34
C THR A 269 9.84 7.67 8.29
N ARG A 270 9.35 8.33 7.23
CA ARG A 270 10.17 8.93 6.18
C ARG A 270 11.07 10.05 6.71
N ARG A 271 10.69 10.66 7.82
CA ARG A 271 11.49 11.71 8.50
C ARG A 271 12.74 11.16 9.18
N ALA A 272 12.80 9.85 9.45
CA ALA A 272 13.92 9.17 10.06
C ALA A 272 14.92 8.55 9.06
N CYS A 273 14.68 8.68 7.75
CA CYS A 273 15.44 7.99 6.69
C CYS A 273 16.81 8.62 6.39
N TYR A 274 17.59 8.96 7.42
CA TYR A 274 18.93 9.51 7.26
C TYR A 274 20.02 8.46 7.44
N ASN A 275 21.07 8.53 6.60
CA ASN A 275 22.28 7.71 6.74
C ASN A 275 22.02 6.19 6.85
N ILE A 276 21.04 5.69 6.12
CA ILE A 276 20.74 4.27 6.07
C ILE A 276 21.93 3.56 5.41
N ARG A 277 22.52 2.60 6.14
CA ARG A 277 23.73 1.88 5.68
C ARG A 277 23.42 0.62 4.89
N PRO A 278 22.46 -0.24 5.32
CA PRO A 278 22.11 -1.44 4.56
C PRO A 278 21.53 -1.09 3.21
N ALA A 279 21.71 -1.99 2.23
CA ALA A 279 20.99 -1.92 0.97
C ALA A 279 19.48 -2.02 1.19
N MET A 280 18.69 -1.36 0.34
CA MET A 280 17.24 -1.33 0.49
C MET A 280 16.53 -1.67 -0.81
N LEU A 281 15.62 -2.64 -0.75
CA LEU A 281 14.67 -2.98 -1.81
C LEU A 281 13.27 -2.59 -1.32
N VAL A 282 12.76 -1.46 -1.80
CA VAL A 282 11.37 -1.04 -1.54
C VAL A 282 10.46 -1.71 -2.57
N VAL A 283 9.39 -2.33 -2.09
CA VAL A 283 8.44 -3.04 -2.95
C VAL A 283 7.03 -2.51 -2.73
N GLY A 284 6.21 -2.46 -3.77
CA GLY A 284 4.81 -2.07 -3.65
C GLY A 284 3.95 -2.56 -4.79
N GLY A 285 2.66 -2.37 -4.66
CA GLY A 285 1.66 -2.61 -5.69
C GLY A 285 1.04 -1.32 -6.21
N THR A 286 0.89 -1.19 -7.51
CA THR A 286 0.17 -0.04 -8.09
C THR A 286 -1.29 -0.04 -7.66
N PHE A 287 -1.90 -1.21 -7.53
CA PHE A 287 -3.30 -1.38 -7.09
C PHE A 287 -3.40 -1.80 -5.61
N ASP A 288 -2.41 -1.43 -4.81
CA ASP A 288 -2.47 -1.60 -3.36
C ASP A 288 -3.38 -0.52 -2.76
N ALA A 289 -4.44 -0.95 -2.11
CA ALA A 289 -5.46 -0.09 -1.52
C ALA A 289 -5.14 0.34 -0.08
N GLU A 290 -4.05 -0.16 0.49
CA GLU A 290 -3.66 0.05 1.88
C GLU A 290 -2.38 0.91 1.96
N ASP A 291 -1.25 0.40 1.45
CA ASP A 291 0.06 1.04 1.62
C ASP A 291 0.78 1.35 0.29
N CYS A 292 0.02 1.66 -0.78
CA CYS A 292 0.59 2.12 -2.04
C CYS A 292 1.42 3.40 -1.86
N TYR A 293 0.93 4.32 -1.03
CA TYR A 293 1.59 5.58 -0.71
C TYR A 293 2.97 5.35 -0.08
N GLY A 294 3.05 4.43 0.89
CA GLY A 294 4.26 4.13 1.64
C GLY A 294 5.42 3.71 0.75
N ALA A 295 5.19 2.79 -0.19
CA ALA A 295 6.24 2.30 -1.09
C ALA A 295 6.87 3.43 -1.92
N TRP A 296 6.06 4.22 -2.63
CA TRP A 296 6.56 5.31 -3.46
C TRP A 296 7.25 6.42 -2.66
N ASN A 297 6.69 6.79 -1.52
CA ASN A 297 7.18 7.94 -0.75
C ASN A 297 8.35 7.58 0.16
N LEU A 298 8.47 6.34 0.63
CA LEU A 298 9.67 5.85 1.28
C LEU A 298 10.87 5.88 0.33
N TYR A 299 10.72 5.32 -0.88
CA TYR A 299 11.78 5.37 -1.89
C TYR A 299 12.27 6.81 -2.13
N LYS A 300 11.33 7.74 -2.35
CA LYS A 300 11.65 9.16 -2.57
C LYS A 300 12.32 9.81 -1.36
N ALA A 301 11.95 9.41 -0.14
CA ALA A 301 12.55 9.93 1.09
C ALA A 301 14.01 9.45 1.24
N VAL A 302 14.25 8.14 1.05
CA VAL A 302 15.59 7.55 1.11
C VAL A 302 16.48 8.13 0.03
N LEU A 303 15.99 8.26 -1.21
CA LEU A 303 16.73 8.85 -2.32
C LEU A 303 17.25 10.27 -2.01
N ARG A 304 16.47 11.07 -1.26
CA ARG A 304 16.83 12.44 -0.88
C ARG A 304 17.72 12.50 0.35
N GLN A 305 17.48 11.66 1.36
CA GLN A 305 18.06 11.79 2.70
C GLN A 305 19.24 10.84 2.94
N SER A 306 19.34 9.79 2.14
CA SER A 306 20.31 8.70 2.30
C SER A 306 20.99 8.35 0.99
N VAL A 307 21.61 9.35 0.37
CA VAL A 307 22.16 9.31 -1.00
C VAL A 307 23.22 8.23 -1.27
N ARG A 308 23.76 7.60 -0.22
CA ARG A 308 24.77 6.53 -0.32
C ARG A 308 24.16 5.13 -0.16
N THR A 309 22.88 5.03 0.16
CA THR A 309 22.20 3.74 0.30
C THR A 309 22.06 3.09 -1.07
N PRO A 310 22.53 1.85 -1.28
CA PRO A 310 22.12 1.08 -2.45
C PRO A 310 20.60 0.90 -2.40
N LEU A 311 19.89 1.54 -3.31
CA LEU A 311 18.43 1.69 -3.25
C LEU A 311 17.77 1.18 -4.52
N HIS A 312 16.84 0.25 -4.36
CA HIS A 312 16.01 -0.29 -5.44
C HIS A 312 14.53 -0.09 -5.13
N LEU A 313 13.74 0.10 -6.18
CA LEU A 313 12.28 0.16 -6.12
C LEU A 313 11.69 -0.83 -7.12
N VAL A 314 10.78 -1.68 -6.65
CA VAL A 314 10.00 -2.59 -7.51
C VAL A 314 8.52 -2.37 -7.24
N VAL A 315 7.76 -1.97 -8.26
CA VAL A 315 6.31 -1.79 -8.14
C VAL A 315 5.62 -2.54 -9.27
N GLY A 316 4.85 -3.56 -8.89
CA GLY A 316 4.05 -4.36 -9.82
C GLY A 316 2.58 -3.97 -9.85
N PRO A 317 1.76 -4.63 -10.70
CA PRO A 317 0.33 -4.35 -10.84
C PRO A 317 -0.48 -5.03 -9.72
N TRP A 318 0.06 -5.03 -8.52
CA TRP A 318 -0.40 -5.85 -7.41
C TRP A 318 -1.39 -5.12 -6.50
N ALA A 319 -2.37 -5.86 -6.00
CA ALA A 319 -3.05 -5.52 -4.77
C ALA A 319 -2.13 -5.77 -3.56
N HIS A 320 -2.54 -5.35 -2.37
CA HIS A 320 -1.76 -5.44 -1.14
C HIS A 320 -1.18 -6.85 -0.89
N GLY A 321 0.14 -6.95 -0.89
CA GLY A 321 0.87 -8.20 -0.63
C GLY A 321 0.78 -9.28 -1.71
N ALA A 322 0.16 -9.02 -2.87
CA ALA A 322 -0.12 -10.04 -3.89
C ALA A 322 1.16 -10.66 -4.51
N TRP A 323 2.28 -9.95 -4.54
CA TRP A 323 3.60 -10.47 -4.97
C TRP A 323 4.17 -11.58 -4.08
N ARG A 324 3.56 -11.81 -2.91
CA ARG A 324 3.90 -12.95 -2.03
C ARG A 324 3.04 -14.19 -2.31
N GLY A 325 2.10 -14.08 -3.24
CA GLY A 325 1.22 -15.14 -3.73
C GLY A 325 1.33 -15.32 -5.24
N ASP A 326 0.20 -15.52 -5.92
CA ASP A 326 0.17 -15.59 -7.38
C ASP A 326 0.49 -14.22 -8.01
N GLY A 327 -0.22 -13.16 -7.61
CA GLY A 327 0.04 -11.78 -8.03
C GLY A 327 -0.32 -11.43 -9.48
N ARG A 328 -0.58 -12.44 -10.31
CA ARG A 328 -0.78 -12.30 -11.75
C ARG A 328 -2.10 -11.64 -12.12
N THR A 329 -3.14 -11.85 -11.32
CA THR A 329 -4.49 -11.39 -11.63
C THR A 329 -5.04 -10.44 -10.57
N LEU A 330 -5.91 -9.50 -11.02
CA LEU A 330 -6.72 -8.67 -10.14
C LEU A 330 -8.09 -8.42 -10.81
N GLY A 331 -9.18 -8.88 -10.19
CA GLY A 331 -10.49 -8.89 -10.83
C GLY A 331 -10.44 -9.62 -12.17
N ASP A 332 -10.97 -9.00 -13.21
CA ASP A 332 -11.01 -9.53 -14.56
C ASP A 332 -9.74 -9.24 -15.39
N PHE A 333 -8.68 -8.77 -14.75
CA PHE A 333 -7.41 -8.46 -15.40
C PHE A 333 -6.35 -9.51 -15.11
N ASP A 334 -5.79 -10.09 -16.18
CA ASP A 334 -4.59 -10.91 -16.15
C ASP A 334 -3.41 -10.08 -16.69
N PHE A 335 -2.43 -9.82 -15.84
CA PHE A 335 -1.25 -9.03 -16.18
C PHE A 335 -0.11 -9.89 -16.77
N GLY A 336 -0.30 -11.20 -16.86
CA GLY A 336 0.67 -12.13 -17.42
C GLY A 336 1.66 -12.68 -16.39
N GLU A 337 2.47 -13.64 -16.85
CA GLU A 337 3.40 -14.40 -15.98
C GLU A 337 4.45 -13.51 -15.32
N GLU A 338 4.92 -12.48 -16.02
CA GLU A 338 5.92 -11.54 -15.47
C GLU A 338 5.39 -10.70 -14.29
N ALA A 339 4.08 -10.66 -14.07
CA ALA A 339 3.46 -10.04 -12.92
C ALA A 339 3.33 -10.99 -11.72
N SER A 340 3.68 -12.28 -11.88
CA SER A 340 3.52 -13.28 -10.82
C SER A 340 4.47 -13.06 -9.64
N GLY A 341 4.05 -13.53 -8.47
CA GLY A 341 4.91 -13.51 -7.28
C GLY A 341 6.14 -14.41 -7.44
N ALA A 342 6.06 -15.46 -8.25
CA ALA A 342 7.21 -16.29 -8.58
C ALA A 342 8.24 -15.52 -9.40
N TYR A 343 7.81 -14.77 -10.42
CA TYR A 343 8.67 -13.88 -11.20
C TYR A 343 9.33 -12.82 -10.32
N TYR A 344 8.54 -12.17 -9.45
CA TYR A 344 9.07 -11.19 -8.50
C TYR A 344 10.17 -11.78 -7.60
N MET A 345 9.93 -12.95 -7.01
CA MET A 345 10.91 -13.61 -6.15
C MET A 345 12.20 -13.95 -6.92
N GLU A 346 12.08 -14.50 -8.11
CA GLU A 346 13.24 -14.95 -8.89
C GLU A 346 14.07 -13.80 -9.47
N HIS A 347 13.41 -12.71 -9.92
CA HIS A 347 14.09 -11.64 -10.65
C HIS A 347 14.47 -10.44 -9.77
N PHE A 348 13.85 -10.27 -8.60
CA PHE A 348 14.08 -9.10 -7.76
C PHE A 348 14.51 -9.45 -6.33
N GLU A 349 13.69 -10.14 -5.56
CA GLU A 349 13.92 -10.30 -4.12
C GLU A 349 15.06 -11.27 -3.81
N ALA A 350 15.07 -12.45 -4.44
CA ALA A 350 16.13 -13.43 -4.21
C ALA A 350 17.50 -12.92 -4.70
N PRO A 351 17.66 -12.35 -5.92
CA PRO A 351 18.92 -11.74 -6.33
C PRO A 351 19.41 -10.64 -5.40
N PHE A 352 18.50 -9.80 -4.87
CA PHE A 352 18.85 -8.76 -3.91
C PHE A 352 19.44 -9.34 -2.63
N PHE A 353 18.73 -10.24 -1.96
CA PHE A 353 19.23 -10.83 -0.72
C PHE A 353 20.43 -11.74 -0.94
N ASP A 354 20.50 -12.47 -2.04
CA ASP A 354 21.66 -13.31 -2.37
C ASP A 354 22.93 -12.46 -2.54
N CYS A 355 22.84 -11.29 -3.16
CA CYS A 355 23.97 -10.38 -3.24
C CYS A 355 24.45 -9.91 -1.87
N TYR A 356 23.55 -9.32 -1.10
CA TYR A 356 23.96 -8.65 0.13
C TYR A 356 24.14 -9.59 1.33
N LEU A 357 23.48 -10.74 1.36
CA LEU A 357 23.52 -11.68 2.50
C LEU A 357 24.40 -12.90 2.24
N TRP A 358 24.37 -13.48 1.04
CA TRP A 358 25.27 -14.55 0.64
C TRP A 358 26.59 -14.04 0.01
N ALA A 359 26.71 -12.74 -0.24
CA ALA A 359 27.83 -12.12 -0.94
C ALA A 359 28.06 -12.70 -2.34
N ARG A 360 26.95 -13.05 -3.05
CA ARG A 360 26.98 -13.50 -4.43
C ARG A 360 26.93 -12.27 -5.35
N ASP A 361 27.58 -12.34 -6.48
CA ASP A 361 27.59 -11.24 -7.47
C ASP A 361 26.31 -11.30 -8.33
N THR A 362 25.22 -10.71 -7.79
CA THR A 362 23.91 -10.66 -8.45
C THR A 362 23.34 -9.24 -8.60
N VAL A 363 24.03 -8.23 -8.05
CA VAL A 363 23.56 -6.83 -8.01
C VAL A 363 23.41 -6.20 -9.38
N ASP A 364 24.34 -6.47 -10.31
CA ASP A 364 24.29 -5.93 -11.67
C ASP A 364 23.03 -6.32 -12.46
N ARG A 365 22.23 -7.25 -11.93
CA ARG A 365 20.97 -7.69 -12.52
C ARG A 365 19.77 -6.89 -12.06
N LEU A 366 19.90 -6.09 -10.97
CA LEU A 366 18.77 -5.34 -10.41
C LEU A 366 18.78 -3.90 -10.93
N PRO A 367 17.73 -3.48 -11.65
CA PRO A 367 17.60 -2.08 -12.01
C PRO A 367 17.39 -1.21 -10.74
N PRO A 368 17.82 0.07 -10.75
CA PRO A 368 17.50 0.98 -9.65
C PRO A 368 15.99 1.12 -9.43
N VAL A 369 15.20 1.12 -10.50
CA VAL A 369 13.74 1.11 -10.47
C VAL A 369 13.20 0.16 -11.53
N ALA A 370 12.29 -0.72 -11.12
CA ALA A 370 11.41 -1.49 -12.00
C ALA A 370 9.96 -1.15 -11.65
N ALA A 371 9.21 -0.62 -12.62
CA ALA A 371 7.79 -0.35 -12.47
C ALA A 371 7.01 -1.05 -13.59
N PHE A 372 6.02 -1.85 -13.20
CA PHE A 372 5.14 -2.51 -14.16
C PHE A 372 4.07 -1.51 -14.62
N SER A 373 4.03 -1.25 -15.90
CA SER A 373 2.99 -0.42 -16.50
C SER A 373 1.77 -1.29 -16.83
N SER A 374 0.65 -1.02 -16.17
CA SER A 374 -0.63 -1.58 -16.57
C SER A 374 -1.09 -0.93 -17.88
N GLY A 375 -1.86 -1.66 -18.69
CA GLY A 375 -2.31 -1.24 -20.01
C GLY A 375 -1.44 -1.78 -21.15
N ASP A 376 -0.11 -1.69 -21.08
CA ASP A 376 0.80 -2.45 -21.95
C ASP A 376 1.35 -3.73 -21.33
N ASN A 377 1.12 -3.92 -20.04
CA ASN A 377 1.49 -5.10 -19.24
C ASN A 377 2.98 -5.47 -19.34
N ARG A 378 3.84 -4.48 -19.12
CA ARG A 378 5.30 -4.63 -19.21
C ARG A 378 6.04 -3.99 -18.04
N TRP A 379 7.19 -4.56 -17.70
CA TRP A 379 8.16 -3.93 -16.83
C TRP A 379 8.94 -2.85 -17.58
N HIS A 380 8.92 -1.64 -17.01
CA HIS A 380 9.78 -0.53 -17.43
C HIS A 380 10.85 -0.31 -16.36
N THR A 381 12.09 -0.06 -16.80
CA THR A 381 13.21 0.18 -15.89
C THR A 381 13.72 1.60 -16.02
N PHE A 382 14.07 2.21 -14.89
CA PHE A 382 14.49 3.60 -14.83
C PHE A 382 15.69 3.76 -13.89
N GLY A 383 16.51 4.78 -14.12
CA GLY A 383 17.60 5.13 -13.23
C GLY A 383 17.13 5.72 -11.89
N ARG A 384 15.93 6.28 -11.86
CA ARG A 384 15.27 6.84 -10.66
C ARG A 384 13.77 6.98 -10.88
N TRP A 385 13.03 7.15 -9.79
CA TRP A 385 11.62 7.56 -9.81
C TRP A 385 11.43 8.96 -9.18
N THR A 386 10.66 9.91 -9.76
CA THR A 386 9.99 9.86 -11.07
C THR A 386 11.06 9.83 -12.16
N PRO A 387 10.83 9.14 -13.30
CA PRO A 387 11.80 9.06 -14.40
C PRO A 387 12.25 10.45 -14.85
N SER A 388 13.57 10.61 -15.11
CA SER A 388 14.12 11.90 -15.55
C SER A 388 13.68 12.28 -16.97
N GLU A 389 13.36 11.30 -17.80
CA GLU A 389 12.84 11.44 -19.15
C GLU A 389 11.37 11.83 -19.22
N ALA A 390 10.61 11.58 -18.14
CA ALA A 390 9.20 11.92 -18.09
C ALA A 390 8.98 13.43 -18.13
N ARG A 391 8.11 13.86 -19.03
CA ARG A 391 7.77 15.28 -19.23
C ARG A 391 6.41 15.60 -18.61
N LYS A 392 6.32 16.78 -18.00
CA LYS A 392 5.05 17.28 -17.48
C LYS A 392 4.08 17.54 -18.63
N LEU A 393 2.89 16.96 -18.52
CA LEU A 393 1.75 17.22 -19.39
C LEU A 393 0.62 17.79 -18.54
N THR A 394 0.10 18.95 -18.92
CA THR A 394 -1.06 19.55 -18.25
C THR A 394 -2.33 19.20 -19.02
N LEU A 395 -3.27 18.59 -18.32
CA LEU A 395 -4.61 18.26 -18.79
C LEU A 395 -5.60 19.27 -18.17
N TYR A 396 -6.21 20.12 -18.99
CA TYR A 396 -7.19 21.10 -18.53
C TYR A 396 -8.59 20.51 -18.61
N LEU A 397 -9.36 20.69 -17.53
CA LEU A 397 -10.78 20.35 -17.48
C LEU A 397 -11.56 21.48 -18.16
N ALA A 398 -12.18 21.21 -19.30
CA ALA A 398 -12.81 22.21 -20.14
C ALA A 398 -14.34 22.07 -20.19
N GLU A 399 -15.01 23.10 -20.70
CA GLU A 399 -16.46 23.12 -20.91
C GLU A 399 -16.93 21.91 -21.73
N GLY A 400 -18.12 21.42 -21.43
CA GLY A 400 -18.72 20.27 -22.12
C GLY A 400 -18.12 18.91 -21.71
N GLY A 401 -17.45 18.83 -20.55
CA GLY A 401 -16.88 17.58 -20.07
C GLY A 401 -15.65 17.11 -20.85
N ARG A 402 -14.90 18.03 -21.46
CA ARG A 402 -13.72 17.71 -22.27
C ARG A 402 -12.42 17.90 -21.49
N ILE A 403 -11.44 17.08 -21.82
CA ILE A 403 -10.03 17.30 -21.42
C ILE A 403 -9.28 17.83 -22.63
N THR A 404 -8.49 18.90 -22.43
CA THR A 404 -7.65 19.50 -23.47
C THR A 404 -6.22 19.72 -22.95
N THR A 405 -5.24 19.73 -23.84
CA THR A 405 -3.86 20.12 -23.53
C THR A 405 -3.62 21.62 -23.69
N GLU A 406 -4.54 22.29 -24.40
CA GLU A 406 -4.53 23.74 -24.55
C GLU A 406 -5.37 24.38 -23.44
N LYS A 407 -4.84 25.46 -22.85
CA LYS A 407 -5.54 26.19 -21.79
C LYS A 407 -6.82 26.84 -22.34
N PRO A 408 -7.99 26.63 -21.69
CA PRO A 408 -9.23 27.26 -22.09
C PRO A 408 -9.14 28.79 -22.17
N THR A 409 -9.75 29.37 -23.20
CA THR A 409 -9.76 30.84 -23.44
C THR A 409 -11.08 31.51 -23.09
N VAL A 410 -12.12 30.72 -22.80
CA VAL A 410 -13.45 31.23 -22.43
C VAL A 410 -13.39 32.06 -21.14
N LYS A 411 -14.18 33.16 -21.11
CA LYS A 411 -14.16 34.09 -19.98
C LYS A 411 -15.01 33.63 -18.80
N ASN A 412 -16.15 33.00 -19.08
CA ASN A 412 -17.11 32.54 -18.07
C ASN A 412 -17.50 31.09 -18.39
N SER A 413 -16.99 30.15 -17.66
CA SER A 413 -17.36 28.74 -17.78
C SER A 413 -17.15 28.00 -16.46
N SER A 414 -18.18 27.30 -16.03
CA SER A 414 -18.15 26.46 -14.83
C SER A 414 -19.21 25.39 -14.92
N THR A 415 -19.00 24.30 -14.21
CA THR A 415 -20.00 23.23 -14.02
C THR A 415 -20.23 23.05 -12.52
N SER A 416 -21.48 22.82 -12.13
CA SER A 416 -21.82 22.63 -10.71
C SER A 416 -22.52 21.30 -10.50
N TYR A 417 -22.30 20.73 -9.33
CA TYR A 417 -23.07 19.60 -8.81
C TYR A 417 -23.45 19.83 -7.35
N THR A 418 -24.42 19.08 -6.86
CA THR A 418 -24.78 19.07 -5.45
C THR A 418 -24.31 17.75 -4.85
N SER A 419 -23.41 17.83 -3.88
CA SER A 419 -23.02 16.70 -3.05
C SER A 419 -24.00 16.59 -1.89
N ASP A 420 -24.67 15.45 -1.77
CA ASP A 420 -25.62 15.17 -0.68
C ASP A 420 -25.03 14.07 0.22
N PRO A 421 -24.71 14.37 1.48
CA PRO A 421 -24.23 13.34 2.41
C PRO A 421 -25.28 12.25 2.72
N ALA A 422 -26.57 12.46 2.41
CA ALA A 422 -27.60 11.43 2.57
C ALA A 422 -27.60 10.40 1.42
N ASP A 423 -27.10 10.79 0.22
CA ASP A 423 -26.88 9.87 -0.90
C ASP A 423 -25.45 9.99 -1.47
N PRO A 424 -24.43 9.63 -0.67
CA PRO A 424 -23.04 9.79 -1.10
C PRO A 424 -22.70 8.89 -2.29
N VAL A 425 -21.81 9.37 -3.16
CA VAL A 425 -21.31 8.62 -4.33
C VAL A 425 -20.65 7.30 -3.84
N PRO A 426 -21.10 6.14 -4.32
CA PRO A 426 -20.50 4.86 -3.94
C PRO A 426 -19.09 4.71 -4.54
N TYR A 427 -18.22 3.97 -3.84
CA TYR A 427 -16.88 3.66 -4.35
C TYR A 427 -16.85 2.46 -5.30
N ILE A 428 -17.85 1.63 -5.26
CA ILE A 428 -18.02 0.42 -6.06
C ILE A 428 -19.51 0.18 -6.36
N ALA A 429 -19.80 -0.53 -7.43
CA ALA A 429 -21.17 -0.78 -7.88
C ALA A 429 -22.04 -1.51 -6.84
N THR A 430 -21.50 -2.49 -6.14
CA THR A 430 -22.22 -3.27 -5.12
C THR A 430 -21.40 -3.31 -3.84
N SER A 431 -21.93 -2.72 -2.78
CA SER A 431 -21.32 -2.76 -1.46
C SER A 431 -21.54 -4.14 -0.81
N GLY A 432 -20.44 -4.74 -0.35
CA GLY A 432 -20.47 -5.95 0.44
C GLY A 432 -20.25 -5.67 1.92
N THR A 433 -20.00 -6.73 2.69
CA THR A 433 -19.64 -6.62 4.11
C THR A 433 -18.16 -6.33 4.34
N ARG A 434 -17.36 -6.24 3.29
CA ARG A 434 -15.94 -5.89 3.28
C ARG A 434 -15.57 -5.22 1.97
N ARG A 435 -14.57 -4.35 2.01
CA ARG A 435 -13.96 -3.77 0.81
C ARG A 435 -13.31 -4.87 -0.04
N PRO A 436 -13.69 -5.07 -1.29
CA PRO A 436 -12.97 -5.93 -2.22
C PRO A 436 -11.70 -5.22 -2.69
N LYS A 437 -10.61 -5.96 -2.89
CA LYS A 437 -9.34 -5.40 -3.42
C LYS A 437 -9.48 -4.93 -4.88
N GLU A 438 -10.40 -5.53 -5.61
CA GLU A 438 -10.69 -5.27 -7.01
C GLU A 438 -11.26 -3.87 -7.29
N TYR A 439 -11.69 -3.12 -6.27
CA TYR A 439 -12.20 -1.77 -6.47
C TYR A 439 -11.16 -0.83 -7.08
N MET A 440 -9.86 -1.09 -6.84
CA MET A 440 -8.76 -0.29 -7.37
C MET A 440 -8.65 -0.30 -8.90
N ILE A 441 -9.32 -1.24 -9.55
CA ILE A 441 -9.30 -1.46 -11.00
C ILE A 441 -10.74 -1.55 -11.57
N ALA A 442 -11.75 -1.29 -10.74
CA ALA A 442 -13.16 -1.50 -11.09
C ALA A 442 -13.63 -0.60 -12.22
N ASP A 443 -14.54 -1.14 -13.03
CA ASP A 443 -15.26 -0.42 -14.06
C ASP A 443 -16.14 0.70 -13.45
N GLN A 444 -15.94 1.94 -13.87
CA GLN A 444 -16.63 3.11 -13.32
C GLN A 444 -17.95 3.43 -14.00
N ARG A 445 -18.42 2.64 -14.97
CA ARG A 445 -19.72 2.84 -15.66
C ARG A 445 -20.92 2.83 -14.72
N PHE A 446 -20.81 2.23 -13.53
CA PHE A 446 -21.87 2.28 -12.51
C PHE A 446 -22.20 3.70 -12.02
N LEU A 447 -21.34 4.67 -12.31
CA LEU A 447 -21.56 6.09 -11.99
C LEU A 447 -22.19 6.90 -13.13
N GLU A 448 -22.40 6.29 -14.30
CA GLU A 448 -23.03 6.97 -15.41
C GLU A 448 -24.43 7.48 -15.04
N GLY A 449 -24.72 8.71 -15.41
CA GLY A 449 -25.99 9.36 -15.11
C GLY A 449 -26.08 10.00 -13.71
N ARG A 450 -25.11 9.79 -12.82
CA ARG A 450 -25.05 10.52 -11.54
C ARG A 450 -24.73 11.99 -11.78
N LYS A 451 -25.58 12.88 -11.23
CA LYS A 451 -25.45 14.35 -11.40
C LYS A 451 -24.42 14.95 -10.45
N ASP A 452 -23.96 14.20 -9.46
CA ASP A 452 -22.97 14.60 -8.46
C ASP A 452 -21.55 14.08 -8.78
N VAL A 453 -21.35 13.53 -9.97
CA VAL A 453 -20.04 13.14 -10.53
C VAL A 453 -19.81 13.93 -11.81
N LEU A 454 -18.82 14.82 -11.78
CA LEU A 454 -18.38 15.53 -12.99
C LEU A 454 -17.40 14.65 -13.76
N THR A 455 -17.67 14.43 -15.03
CA THR A 455 -16.84 13.60 -15.91
C THR A 455 -16.25 14.44 -17.04
N PHE A 456 -14.94 14.31 -17.24
CA PHE A 456 -14.18 14.94 -18.32
C PHE A 456 -13.42 13.86 -19.09
N VAL A 457 -13.40 13.96 -20.42
CA VAL A 457 -12.79 12.93 -21.27
C VAL A 457 -12.06 13.55 -22.46
N THR A 458 -10.98 12.90 -22.91
CA THR A 458 -10.28 13.26 -24.14
C THR A 458 -10.99 12.70 -25.36
N GLU A 459 -10.64 13.21 -26.57
CA GLU A 459 -10.85 12.44 -27.79
C GLU A 459 -10.06 11.12 -27.73
N PRO A 460 -10.38 10.12 -28.59
CA PRO A 460 -9.57 8.91 -28.69
C PRO A 460 -8.11 9.24 -28.94
N LEU A 461 -7.20 8.59 -28.19
CA LEU A 461 -5.77 8.82 -28.34
C LEU A 461 -5.27 8.30 -29.69
N ALA A 462 -4.47 9.11 -30.39
CA ALA A 462 -3.87 8.72 -31.67
C ALA A 462 -2.69 7.75 -31.49
N GLU A 463 -2.05 7.75 -30.33
CA GLU A 463 -0.88 6.93 -29.96
C GLU A 463 -0.97 6.50 -28.52
N ASP A 464 -0.16 5.52 -28.14
CA ASP A 464 -0.02 5.10 -26.73
C ASP A 464 0.53 6.27 -25.88
N VAL A 465 -0.05 6.45 -24.70
CA VAL A 465 0.36 7.47 -23.73
C VAL A 465 0.72 6.80 -22.42
N THR A 466 2.02 6.67 -22.15
CA THR A 466 2.51 6.11 -20.88
C THR A 466 2.72 7.21 -19.86
N LEU A 467 2.07 7.08 -18.71
CA LEU A 467 2.21 7.98 -17.57
C LEU A 467 3.02 7.30 -16.46
N ALA A 468 4.05 7.98 -15.96
CA ALA A 468 4.96 7.47 -14.94
C ALA A 468 5.28 8.56 -13.90
N GLY A 469 4.55 8.56 -12.80
CA GLY A 469 4.69 9.56 -11.72
C GLY A 469 3.39 9.88 -11.03
N PRO A 470 3.35 10.94 -10.22
CA PRO A 470 2.12 11.38 -9.56
C PRO A 470 1.14 12.04 -10.51
N VAL A 471 -0.13 12.09 -10.10
CA VAL A 471 -1.14 12.98 -10.68
C VAL A 471 -1.31 14.17 -9.72
N GLU A 472 -0.99 15.36 -10.19
CA GLU A 472 -1.07 16.60 -9.40
C GLU A 472 -2.30 17.40 -9.86
N ALA A 473 -3.31 17.52 -9.00
CA ALA A 473 -4.53 18.25 -9.28
C ALA A 473 -4.47 19.69 -8.77
N SER A 474 -5.09 20.60 -9.49
CA SER A 474 -5.36 21.97 -9.08
C SER A 474 -6.81 22.30 -9.42
N LEU A 475 -7.72 22.04 -8.49
CA LEU A 475 -9.15 22.28 -8.69
C LEU A 475 -9.48 23.72 -8.28
N LYS A 476 -10.12 24.46 -9.19
CA LYS A 476 -10.65 25.81 -8.92
C LYS A 476 -12.13 25.67 -8.63
N VAL A 477 -12.51 25.90 -7.36
CA VAL A 477 -13.85 25.59 -6.88
C VAL A 477 -14.46 26.72 -6.05
N ALA A 478 -15.80 26.77 -6.00
CA ALA A 478 -16.54 27.52 -5.00
C ALA A 478 -17.59 26.60 -4.38
N LEU A 479 -17.79 26.74 -3.07
CA LEU A 479 -18.75 25.96 -2.29
C LEU A 479 -19.92 26.81 -1.84
N SER A 480 -21.10 26.23 -1.70
CA SER A 480 -22.24 26.89 -1.02
C SER A 480 -22.15 26.81 0.51
N THR A 481 -21.22 26.03 1.03
CA THR A 481 -20.99 25.75 2.46
C THR A 481 -19.54 26.03 2.83
N SER A 482 -19.11 25.65 4.04
CA SER A 482 -17.80 26.02 4.58
C SER A 482 -16.74 24.92 4.52
N ASP A 483 -17.07 23.71 4.07
CA ASP A 483 -16.13 22.60 3.81
C ASP A 483 -16.70 21.61 2.79
N ALA A 484 -15.84 20.83 2.16
CA ALA A 484 -16.18 19.66 1.34
C ALA A 484 -14.92 18.81 1.13
N ASP A 485 -15.10 17.53 0.82
CA ASP A 485 -14.03 16.68 0.32
C ASP A 485 -14.02 16.68 -1.21
N PHE A 486 -12.85 16.39 -1.81
CA PHE A 486 -12.68 16.28 -3.25
C PHE A 486 -12.03 14.95 -3.58
N VAL A 487 -12.73 14.14 -4.35
CA VAL A 487 -12.23 12.89 -4.92
C VAL A 487 -11.92 13.12 -6.38
N LEU A 488 -10.73 12.71 -6.79
CA LEU A 488 -10.28 12.70 -8.17
C LEU A 488 -10.05 11.26 -8.61
N LYS A 489 -10.58 10.90 -9.78
CA LYS A 489 -10.29 9.61 -10.40
C LYS A 489 -9.70 9.83 -11.78
N LEU A 490 -8.63 9.10 -12.07
CA LEU A 490 -8.07 8.92 -13.41
C LEU A 490 -8.50 7.55 -13.91
N ILE A 491 -9.08 7.50 -15.10
CA ILE A 491 -9.77 6.34 -15.64
C ILE A 491 -9.30 6.12 -17.08
N ASP A 492 -9.05 4.87 -17.43
CA ASP A 492 -8.78 4.43 -18.80
C ASP A 492 -10.07 3.94 -19.43
N VAL A 493 -10.55 4.66 -20.46
CA VAL A 493 -11.77 4.30 -21.20
C VAL A 493 -11.37 3.51 -22.42
N TYR A 494 -11.81 2.28 -22.47
CA TYR A 494 -11.58 1.36 -23.57
C TYR A 494 -12.41 1.72 -24.78
N PRO A 495 -11.98 1.36 -26.01
CA PRO A 495 -12.79 1.54 -27.22
C PRO A 495 -14.13 0.83 -27.13
N ASP A 496 -15.10 1.27 -27.94
CA ASP A 496 -16.46 0.70 -27.97
C ASP A 496 -16.52 -0.70 -28.61
N GLU A 497 -15.37 -1.23 -29.03
CA GLU A 497 -15.22 -2.55 -29.64
C GLU A 497 -14.22 -3.43 -28.84
N GLY A 498 -14.36 -4.75 -28.95
CA GLY A 498 -13.47 -5.71 -28.28
C GLY A 498 -14.08 -6.30 -27.01
N GLU A 499 -13.29 -7.15 -26.34
CA GLU A 499 -13.73 -7.89 -25.16
C GLU A 499 -14.13 -7.00 -23.98
N LYS A 500 -13.44 -5.89 -23.80
CA LYS A 500 -13.69 -4.90 -22.75
C LYS A 500 -14.33 -3.61 -23.29
N ALA A 501 -15.20 -3.73 -24.31
CA ALA A 501 -15.83 -2.61 -24.99
C ALA A 501 -16.45 -1.60 -24.02
N GLY A 502 -16.06 -0.33 -24.14
CA GLY A 502 -16.55 0.79 -23.35
C GLY A 502 -16.23 0.74 -21.86
N MET A 503 -15.40 -0.21 -21.39
CA MET A 503 -15.01 -0.31 -19.98
C MET A 503 -14.30 0.97 -19.52
N GLN A 504 -14.61 1.42 -18.33
CA GLN A 504 -14.01 2.58 -17.67
C GLN A 504 -13.15 2.11 -16.50
N MET A 505 -11.95 1.61 -16.79
CA MET A 505 -11.04 1.05 -15.80
C MET A 505 -10.47 2.15 -14.89
N LEU A 506 -10.67 2.03 -13.57
CA LEU A 506 -10.01 2.92 -12.62
C LEU A 506 -8.48 2.68 -12.65
N VAL A 507 -7.71 3.73 -12.95
CA VAL A 507 -6.24 3.72 -12.91
C VAL A 507 -5.73 4.23 -11.57
N ARG A 508 -6.31 5.34 -11.10
CA ARG A 508 -6.00 5.92 -9.79
C ARG A 508 -7.17 6.76 -9.29
N GLY A 509 -7.57 6.54 -8.06
CA GLY A 509 -8.43 7.45 -7.31
C GLY A 509 -7.73 7.91 -6.05
N ASP A 510 -8.02 9.12 -5.61
CA ASP A 510 -7.59 9.63 -4.32
C ASP A 510 -8.52 10.75 -3.83
N VAL A 511 -8.39 11.13 -2.55
CA VAL A 511 -9.25 12.10 -1.89
C VAL A 511 -8.44 13.13 -1.14
N VAL A 512 -8.96 14.36 -1.01
CA VAL A 512 -8.42 15.40 -0.13
C VAL A 512 -9.56 16.11 0.60
N ARG A 513 -9.36 16.42 1.88
CA ARG A 513 -10.28 17.25 2.64
C ARG A 513 -10.02 18.72 2.35
N GLY A 514 -11.02 19.43 1.83
CA GLY A 514 -10.88 20.79 1.33
C GLY A 514 -10.40 21.81 2.35
N ARG A 515 -10.70 21.62 3.66
CA ARG A 515 -10.19 22.48 4.73
C ARG A 515 -8.65 22.49 4.80
N TYR A 516 -7.97 21.48 4.24
CA TYR A 516 -6.51 21.38 4.22
C TYR A 516 -5.85 21.91 2.94
N ARG A 517 -6.60 22.62 2.08
CA ARG A 517 -6.08 23.16 0.80
C ARG A 517 -4.85 24.05 0.92
N ASP A 518 -4.67 24.70 2.07
CA ASP A 518 -3.51 25.57 2.37
C ASP A 518 -2.44 24.86 3.25
N GLY A 519 -2.63 23.56 3.53
CA GLY A 519 -1.74 22.72 4.35
C GLY A 519 -2.48 21.96 5.44
N PHE A 520 -1.88 20.85 5.90
CA PHE A 520 -2.53 19.89 6.79
C PHE A 520 -2.45 20.23 8.27
N THR A 521 -1.65 21.22 8.66
CA THR A 521 -1.44 21.61 10.08
C THR A 521 -2.42 22.68 10.57
N ARG A 522 -3.10 23.37 9.64
CA ARG A 522 -4.00 24.50 9.96
C ARG A 522 -5.18 24.46 9.02
N PRO A 523 -6.26 23.75 9.37
CA PRO A 523 -7.46 23.72 8.57
C PRO A 523 -8.08 25.11 8.44
N LYS A 524 -8.69 25.40 7.28
CA LYS A 524 -9.29 26.68 6.96
C LYS A 524 -10.66 26.49 6.32
N ALA A 525 -11.69 27.15 6.86
CA ALA A 525 -13.02 27.16 6.28
C ALA A 525 -13.02 27.78 4.88
N PHE A 526 -13.91 27.29 4.01
CA PHE A 526 -14.29 28.03 2.80
C PHE A 526 -15.23 29.17 3.14
N VAL A 527 -15.12 30.24 2.38
CA VAL A 527 -16.13 31.32 2.39
C VAL A 527 -17.14 30.96 1.30
N PRO A 528 -18.43 30.73 1.65
CA PRO A 528 -19.45 30.35 0.67
C PRO A 528 -19.50 31.28 -0.53
N GLY A 529 -19.53 30.68 -1.73
CA GLY A 529 -19.54 31.40 -3.01
C GLY A 529 -18.18 31.96 -3.46
N ASN A 530 -17.16 31.99 -2.60
CA ASN A 530 -15.85 32.52 -2.97
C ASN A 530 -15.01 31.46 -3.70
N PRO A 531 -14.43 31.75 -4.87
CA PRO A 531 -13.57 30.82 -5.58
C PRO A 531 -12.23 30.59 -4.85
N GLU A 532 -11.90 29.34 -4.61
CA GLU A 532 -10.68 28.89 -3.96
C GLU A 532 -9.93 27.87 -4.83
N THR A 533 -8.68 27.63 -4.52
CA THR A 533 -7.89 26.54 -5.16
C THR A 533 -7.72 25.40 -4.20
N VAL A 534 -8.00 24.18 -4.64
CA VAL A 534 -7.73 22.95 -3.92
C VAL A 534 -6.63 22.19 -4.66
N PRO A 535 -5.37 22.34 -4.27
CA PRO A 535 -4.28 21.53 -4.79
C PRO A 535 -4.23 20.20 -4.05
N PHE A 536 -4.03 19.10 -4.75
CA PHE A 536 -3.62 17.86 -4.11
C PHE A 536 -2.91 16.94 -5.09
N ARG A 537 -2.24 15.94 -4.53
CA ARG A 537 -1.44 14.99 -5.28
C ARG A 537 -1.88 13.59 -4.90
N THR A 538 -2.21 12.78 -5.91
CA THR A 538 -2.48 11.36 -5.70
C THR A 538 -1.18 10.58 -5.54
N THR A 539 -1.30 9.34 -5.11
CA THR A 539 -0.20 8.37 -5.21
C THR A 539 0.23 8.17 -6.66
N ASP A 540 1.51 7.86 -6.88
CA ASP A 540 2.10 7.68 -8.21
C ASP A 540 1.46 6.53 -8.99
N ILE A 541 1.55 6.61 -10.31
CA ILE A 541 1.06 5.61 -11.26
C ILE A 541 2.18 5.21 -12.24
N ALA A 542 2.05 3.99 -12.78
CA ALA A 542 2.71 3.52 -13.98
C ALA A 542 1.63 2.86 -14.86
N HIS A 543 1.19 3.55 -15.92
CA HIS A 543 0.09 3.09 -16.76
C HIS A 543 0.21 3.58 -18.18
N THR A 544 -0.10 2.74 -19.14
CA THR A 544 -0.13 3.06 -20.57
C THR A 544 -1.56 3.07 -21.09
N PHE A 545 -2.07 4.25 -21.39
CA PHE A 545 -3.30 4.42 -22.17
C PHE A 545 -3.00 4.06 -23.62
N ARG A 546 -3.67 3.08 -24.18
CA ARG A 546 -3.41 2.59 -25.54
C ARG A 546 -4.02 3.52 -26.59
N ALA A 547 -3.48 3.48 -27.81
CA ALA A 547 -4.11 4.14 -28.96
C ALA A 547 -5.57 3.69 -29.12
N GLY A 548 -6.47 4.62 -29.39
CA GLY A 548 -7.92 4.41 -29.44
C GLY A 548 -8.62 4.50 -28.08
N HIS A 549 -7.93 4.37 -26.96
CA HIS A 549 -8.49 4.63 -25.63
C HIS A 549 -8.67 6.12 -25.38
N ARG A 550 -9.37 6.47 -24.30
CA ARG A 550 -9.54 7.86 -23.85
C ARG A 550 -9.09 8.00 -22.40
N ILE A 551 -8.47 9.11 -22.07
CA ILE A 551 -8.22 9.50 -20.69
C ILE A 551 -9.48 10.16 -20.14
N MET A 552 -10.02 9.63 -19.05
CA MET A 552 -11.17 10.22 -18.36
C MET A 552 -10.75 10.65 -16.95
N VAL A 553 -11.31 11.77 -16.51
CA VAL A 553 -11.18 12.29 -15.14
C VAL A 553 -12.58 12.47 -14.55
N GLN A 554 -12.79 11.92 -13.37
CA GLN A 554 -13.99 12.20 -12.58
C GLN A 554 -13.64 13.04 -11.35
N VAL A 555 -14.51 14.01 -11.02
CA VAL A 555 -14.44 14.84 -9.81
C VAL A 555 -15.76 14.73 -9.06
N GLN A 556 -15.70 14.39 -7.78
CA GLN A 556 -16.85 14.19 -6.89
C GLN A 556 -16.47 14.57 -5.44
N SER A 557 -17.42 14.59 -4.49
CA SER A 557 -17.16 14.99 -3.10
C SER A 557 -17.40 13.88 -2.08
N SER A 558 -17.57 12.66 -2.51
CA SER A 558 -17.65 11.49 -1.64
C SER A 558 -17.22 10.24 -2.37
N TRP A 559 -16.72 9.24 -1.63
CA TRP A 559 -16.28 7.93 -2.14
C TRP A 559 -16.63 6.85 -1.11
N PHE A 560 -17.93 6.74 -0.86
CA PHE A 560 -18.48 6.08 0.32
C PHE A 560 -18.83 4.60 0.09
N PRO A 561 -18.63 3.71 1.08
CA PRO A 561 -18.01 3.93 2.38
C PRO A 561 -16.51 3.65 2.44
N LEU A 562 -15.79 3.69 1.32
CA LEU A 562 -14.32 3.63 1.34
C LEU A 562 -13.75 4.73 2.23
N THR A 563 -14.23 5.95 2.02
CA THR A 563 -13.92 7.12 2.85
C THR A 563 -15.13 7.55 3.68
N GLU A 564 -14.87 8.19 4.82
CA GLU A 564 -15.94 8.84 5.60
C GLU A 564 -16.65 9.93 4.79
N ARG A 565 -17.84 10.31 5.22
CA ARG A 565 -18.56 11.47 4.67
C ARG A 565 -18.06 12.75 5.33
N ASN A 566 -17.99 13.85 4.55
CA ASN A 566 -17.82 15.19 5.09
C ASN A 566 -19.20 15.76 5.48
N PRO A 567 -19.38 16.36 6.68
CA PRO A 567 -20.59 17.13 7.01
C PRO A 567 -20.83 18.32 6.08
N GLN A 568 -19.83 18.70 5.28
CA GLN A 568 -19.80 19.84 4.38
C GLN A 568 -19.93 21.18 5.11
N GLN A 569 -19.58 21.14 6.38
CA GLN A 569 -19.45 22.29 7.26
C GLN A 569 -18.09 22.22 7.98
N PHE A 570 -17.51 23.40 8.23
CA PHE A 570 -16.27 23.52 8.97
C PHE A 570 -16.53 23.38 10.49
N ILE A 571 -16.69 22.13 10.92
CA ILE A 571 -16.98 21.74 12.31
C ILE A 571 -16.02 20.66 12.77
N ASP A 572 -16.06 20.34 14.07
CA ASP A 572 -15.32 19.25 14.67
C ASP A 572 -15.95 17.90 14.27
N LEU A 573 -15.23 17.10 13.51
CA LEU A 573 -15.69 15.80 12.99
C LEU A 573 -15.84 14.74 14.07
N TRP A 574 -15.11 14.86 15.17
CA TRP A 574 -15.17 13.91 16.28
C TRP A 574 -16.39 14.11 17.18
N ARG A 575 -17.03 15.29 17.10
CA ARG A 575 -18.17 15.68 17.91
C ARG A 575 -19.45 15.96 17.14
N CYS A 576 -19.37 15.93 15.78
CA CYS A 576 -20.55 16.19 14.95
C CYS A 576 -21.63 15.12 15.11
N ALA A 577 -22.87 15.54 14.97
CA ALA A 577 -24.05 14.67 14.91
C ALA A 577 -24.47 14.42 13.44
N ALA A 578 -25.30 13.41 13.21
CA ALA A 578 -25.83 13.12 11.87
C ALA A 578 -26.65 14.29 11.29
N SER A 579 -27.28 15.11 12.16
CA SER A 579 -28.01 16.32 11.77
C SER A 579 -27.15 17.45 11.23
N ASP A 580 -25.84 17.39 11.46
CA ASP A 580 -24.90 18.43 11.00
C ASP A 580 -24.48 18.24 9.54
N PHE A 581 -24.86 17.12 8.92
CA PHE A 581 -24.57 16.84 7.53
C PHE A 581 -25.55 17.56 6.60
N VAL A 582 -25.06 18.46 5.77
CA VAL A 582 -25.86 19.29 4.87
C VAL A 582 -25.42 19.13 3.41
N PRO A 583 -26.33 19.22 2.43
CA PRO A 583 -25.95 19.26 1.03
C PRO A 583 -25.08 20.49 0.70
N CYS A 584 -24.08 20.30 -0.16
CA CYS A 584 -23.22 21.37 -0.65
C CYS A 584 -23.28 21.45 -2.19
N ARG A 585 -23.54 22.63 -2.72
CA ARG A 585 -23.32 22.90 -4.13
C ARG A 585 -21.84 23.24 -4.34
N VAL A 586 -21.18 22.43 -5.16
CA VAL A 586 -19.81 22.61 -5.60
C VAL A 586 -19.81 23.14 -7.04
N THR A 587 -19.11 24.23 -7.28
CA THR A 587 -18.90 24.80 -8.61
C THR A 587 -17.44 24.64 -9.01
N LEU A 588 -17.17 23.94 -10.11
CA LEU A 588 -15.84 23.75 -10.69
C LEU A 588 -15.66 24.70 -11.88
N PHE A 589 -14.57 25.46 -11.90
CA PHE A 589 -14.31 26.48 -12.92
C PHE A 589 -13.43 25.96 -14.06
N HIS A 590 -13.80 26.33 -15.30
CA HIS A 590 -13.12 26.00 -16.57
C HIS A 590 -12.69 27.25 -17.35
N GLN A 591 -12.83 28.43 -16.78
CA GLN A 591 -12.59 29.69 -17.45
C GLN A 591 -11.09 30.05 -17.47
N ARG A 592 -10.67 30.89 -18.42
CA ARG A 592 -9.27 31.26 -18.67
C ARG A 592 -8.48 31.62 -17.40
N ASP A 593 -9.07 32.38 -16.51
CA ASP A 593 -8.41 32.91 -15.32
C ASP A 593 -8.56 32.01 -14.09
N ARG A 594 -9.45 31.01 -14.18
CA ARG A 594 -9.74 30.02 -13.12
C ARG A 594 -10.02 28.67 -13.75
N VAL A 595 -8.97 28.01 -14.23
CA VAL A 595 -9.09 26.70 -14.87
C VAL A 595 -8.62 25.60 -13.93
N SER A 596 -9.45 24.56 -13.79
CA SER A 596 -9.07 23.34 -13.10
C SER A 596 -8.23 22.46 -14.03
N SER A 597 -7.19 21.85 -13.49
CA SER A 597 -6.24 21.07 -14.29
C SER A 597 -5.60 19.95 -13.49
N LEU A 598 -5.06 18.98 -14.23
CA LEU A 598 -4.17 17.95 -13.73
C LEU A 598 -2.81 18.10 -14.41
N THR A 599 -1.74 17.90 -13.65
CA THR A 599 -0.39 17.70 -14.21
C THR A 599 -0.03 16.23 -14.04
N VAL A 600 0.32 15.58 -15.14
CA VAL A 600 0.78 14.18 -15.20
C VAL A 600 2.18 14.12 -15.83
N TYR A 601 2.83 12.98 -15.75
CA TYR A 601 4.21 12.80 -16.23
C TYR A 601 4.20 11.75 -17.36
N LYS A 602 4.30 12.22 -18.61
CA LYS A 602 4.33 11.40 -19.83
C LYS A 602 5.77 10.99 -20.16
N LEU A 603 5.98 9.68 -20.43
CA LEU A 603 7.23 9.13 -21.00
C LEU A 603 7.33 9.39 -22.50
#